data_73864815473bd6d45fbc304b005f8b7f
#
_entry.id   73864815473bd6d45fbc304b005f8b7f
#
_cell.length_a   1.000
_cell.length_b   1.000
_cell.length_c   1.000
_cell.angle_alpha   90.00
_cell.angle_beta   90.00
_cell.angle_gamma   90.00
#
_symmetry.space_group_name_H-M   'P 1'
#
loop_
_entity.id
_entity.type
_entity.pdbx_description
1 polymer ?
#
loop_
_entity_poly.entity_id
_entity_poly.type
_entity_poly.pdbx_seq_one_letter_code
_entity_poly.pdbx_strand_id
1 'polypeptide(L)'
;WKKTTFRYEQIKISGKPDFIDTVAYTLFGPVMYDKSFSGKRNGNGKNYAVRWTAHDPSNELKLFHVLNRAKNYDDYNKAVVNLQTPGQNVVFACKNGDIAIRTQGNFPAKWKGQGDFIMPGTDSSFLWQGMIPMDETPRQYNPERGFVSSANQHPADSVYPYYLGNNYPAPRGLIINRKLAAMQQITPQDMMDMQTDNYNVFAEMARPIFLENINEDALNESERKYFGLLKNWDLRNDANSKGATVFVFTWKCFFDTVYNDEFAKINGPVIKPFESTLLESVLKDSAYKFLDNVSTSQTETLPDVVTAAFKKAVIGLSKASLEDK
;
A
#
# COMPACT_ATOMS: atom_id res chain seq x y z
N TRP A 1 -5.63 -34.18 11.24
CA TRP A 1 -4.38 -34.03 10.45
C TRP A 1 -4.64 -34.43 9.01
N LYS A 2 -4.16 -33.64 8.04
CA LYS A 2 -4.16 -33.97 6.60
C LYS A 2 -2.73 -34.31 6.17
N LYS A 3 -2.60 -35.29 5.27
CA LYS A 3 -1.29 -35.72 4.75
C LYS A 3 -0.72 -34.62 3.85
N THR A 4 0.51 -34.24 4.10
CA THR A 4 1.30 -33.38 3.20
C THR A 4 1.69 -34.18 1.96
N THR A 5 1.58 -33.59 0.77
CA THR A 5 2.09 -34.14 -0.48
C THR A 5 3.42 -33.46 -0.85
N PHE A 6 4.21 -34.12 -1.67
CA PHE A 6 5.50 -33.60 -2.10
C PHE A 6 5.59 -33.56 -3.60
N ARG A 7 6.20 -32.49 -4.12
CA ARG A 7 6.57 -32.32 -5.52
C ARG A 7 8.07 -32.17 -5.59
N TYR A 8 8.71 -32.86 -6.54
CA TYR A 8 10.15 -32.86 -6.74
C TYR A 8 10.45 -32.05 -8.02
N GLU A 9 11.19 -30.96 -7.86
CA GLU A 9 11.56 -30.04 -8.95
C GLU A 9 13.01 -30.26 -9.30
N GLN A 10 13.29 -30.71 -10.52
CA GLN A 10 14.64 -30.85 -11.04
C GLN A 10 15.10 -29.53 -11.65
N ILE A 11 16.09 -28.89 -11.03
CA ILE A 11 16.68 -27.63 -11.47
C ILE A 11 18.04 -27.94 -12.09
N LYS A 12 18.15 -27.74 -13.41
CA LYS A 12 19.39 -27.89 -14.15
C LYS A 12 20.32 -26.72 -13.92
N ILE A 13 21.54 -26.97 -13.47
CA ILE A 13 22.53 -25.93 -13.19
C ILE A 13 23.71 -26.09 -14.16
N SER A 14 24.00 -25.05 -14.96
CA SER A 14 25.12 -25.07 -15.89
C SER A 14 26.46 -25.35 -15.18
N GLY A 15 27.19 -26.38 -15.63
CA GLY A 15 28.48 -26.78 -15.06
C GLY A 15 28.45 -27.43 -13.67
N LYS A 16 27.27 -27.80 -13.16
CA LYS A 16 27.08 -28.47 -11.88
C LYS A 16 26.07 -29.62 -11.98
N PRO A 17 26.05 -30.57 -11.04
CA PRO A 17 24.95 -31.53 -10.94
C PRO A 17 23.60 -30.86 -10.78
N ASP A 18 22.55 -31.50 -11.28
CA ASP A 18 21.18 -31.05 -11.10
C ASP A 18 20.83 -30.98 -9.61
N PHE A 19 20.11 -29.93 -9.24
CA PHE A 19 19.55 -29.78 -7.89
C PHE A 19 18.10 -30.26 -7.90
N ILE A 20 17.74 -31.12 -6.94
CA ILE A 20 16.37 -31.56 -6.73
C ILE A 20 15.80 -30.80 -5.53
N ASP A 21 14.86 -29.89 -5.81
CA ASP A 21 14.09 -29.24 -4.75
C ASP A 21 12.87 -30.07 -4.37
N THR A 22 12.56 -30.15 -3.08
CA THR A 22 11.43 -30.91 -2.56
C THR A 22 10.43 -29.95 -1.93
N VAL A 23 9.39 -29.64 -2.67
CA VAL A 23 8.34 -28.72 -2.21
C VAL A 23 7.22 -29.50 -1.51
N ALA A 24 6.99 -29.20 -0.25
CA ALA A 24 5.89 -29.78 0.54
C ALA A 24 4.60 -28.97 0.29
N TYR A 25 3.49 -29.64 0.03
CA TYR A 25 2.18 -29.03 -0.19
C TYR A 25 1.22 -29.37 0.95
N THR A 26 0.61 -28.35 1.52
CA THR A 26 -0.46 -28.45 2.50
C THR A 26 -1.80 -28.05 1.87
N LEU A 27 -2.90 -28.08 2.64
CA LEU A 27 -4.19 -27.52 2.23
C LEU A 27 -4.12 -26.00 1.98
N PHE A 28 -3.13 -25.31 2.58
CA PHE A 28 -2.89 -23.88 2.46
C PHE A 28 -1.83 -23.56 1.40
N GLY A 29 -1.58 -24.47 0.46
CA GLY A 29 -0.60 -24.32 -0.61
C GLY A 29 0.81 -24.84 -0.26
N PRO A 30 1.81 -24.50 -1.09
CA PRO A 30 3.18 -24.91 -0.86
C PRO A 30 3.77 -24.28 0.40
N VAL A 31 4.65 -25.02 1.07
CA VAL A 31 5.46 -24.52 2.17
C VAL A 31 6.60 -23.69 1.57
N MET A 32 6.53 -22.37 1.75
CA MET A 32 7.51 -21.42 1.20
C MET A 32 8.67 -21.15 2.16
N TYR A 33 8.39 -21.25 3.46
CA TYR A 33 9.38 -20.95 4.50
C TYR A 33 9.44 -22.13 5.47
N ASP A 34 10.50 -22.89 5.41
CA ASP A 34 10.83 -23.99 6.31
C ASP A 34 12.26 -23.81 6.86
N LYS A 35 12.79 -24.87 7.49
CA LYS A 35 14.13 -24.86 8.07
C LYS A 35 15.27 -24.67 7.03
N SER A 36 15.01 -24.92 5.75
CA SER A 36 16.00 -24.75 4.66
C SER A 36 16.10 -23.30 4.18
N PHE A 37 15.11 -22.46 4.51
CA PHE A 37 15.10 -21.05 4.13
C PHE A 37 16.08 -20.25 5.02
N SER A 38 17.12 -19.70 4.39
CA SER A 38 18.20 -18.98 5.07
C SER A 38 17.81 -17.59 5.61
N GLY A 39 16.61 -17.10 5.34
CA GLY A 39 16.13 -15.81 5.82
C GLY A 39 15.87 -15.80 7.33
N LYS A 40 16.25 -14.73 8.02
CA LYS A 40 16.10 -14.53 9.47
C LYS A 40 14.66 -14.64 10.00
N ARG A 41 13.67 -14.77 9.12
CA ARG A 41 12.22 -14.82 9.46
C ARG A 41 11.77 -16.16 10.05
N ASN A 42 12.59 -17.21 9.97
CA ASN A 42 12.23 -18.57 10.38
C ASN A 42 12.77 -18.98 11.76
N GLY A 43 13.21 -18.02 12.58
CA GLY A 43 13.82 -18.29 13.90
C GLY A 43 12.90 -18.92 14.95
N ASN A 44 11.59 -19.11 14.65
CA ASN A 44 10.60 -19.66 15.59
C ASN A 44 10.31 -21.16 15.40
N GLY A 45 11.02 -21.85 14.49
CA GLY A 45 10.83 -23.27 14.20
C GLY A 45 9.50 -23.63 13.51
N LYS A 46 8.72 -22.66 13.04
CA LYS A 46 7.45 -22.89 12.34
C LYS A 46 7.67 -22.89 10.82
N ASN A 47 6.87 -23.70 10.12
CA ASN A 47 6.82 -23.71 8.66
C ASN A 47 5.63 -22.86 8.20
N TYR A 48 5.80 -22.13 7.10
CA TYR A 48 4.78 -21.24 6.56
C TYR A 48 4.38 -21.65 5.14
N ALA A 49 3.12 -22.01 4.96
CA ALA A 49 2.55 -22.27 3.65
C ALA A 49 1.90 -20.98 3.09
N VAL A 50 1.92 -20.84 1.77
CA VAL A 50 1.33 -19.70 1.07
C VAL A 50 0.32 -20.19 0.05
N ARG A 51 -0.95 -19.78 0.18
CA ARG A 51 -1.96 -19.95 -0.86
C ARG A 51 -2.08 -18.67 -1.68
N TRP A 52 -1.82 -18.80 -2.97
CA TRP A 52 -1.83 -17.69 -3.91
C TRP A 52 -2.52 -18.12 -5.21
N THR A 53 -3.33 -17.25 -5.81
CA THR A 53 -4.06 -17.55 -7.05
C THR A 53 -3.12 -17.87 -8.23
N ALA A 54 -1.90 -17.33 -8.24
CA ALA A 54 -0.90 -17.66 -9.26
C ALA A 54 -0.35 -19.10 -9.18
N HIS A 55 -0.70 -19.89 -8.15
CA HIS A 55 -0.40 -21.32 -8.13
C HIS A 55 -1.36 -22.14 -9.01
N ASP A 56 -2.47 -21.53 -9.43
CA ASP A 56 -3.45 -22.17 -10.31
C ASP A 56 -3.12 -21.82 -11.78
N PRO A 57 -3.05 -22.81 -12.71
CA PRO A 57 -2.74 -22.55 -14.11
C PRO A 57 -3.79 -21.64 -14.76
N SER A 58 -3.31 -20.67 -15.54
CA SER A 58 -4.17 -19.71 -16.25
C SER A 58 -3.48 -19.24 -17.55
N ASN A 59 -4.20 -18.50 -18.40
CA ASN A 59 -3.70 -18.05 -19.69
C ASN A 59 -4.03 -16.57 -19.92
N GLU A 60 -3.28 -15.70 -19.26
CA GLU A 60 -3.45 -14.24 -19.34
C GLU A 60 -3.07 -13.69 -20.72
N LEU A 61 -2.21 -14.36 -21.48
CA LEU A 61 -1.88 -13.93 -22.84
C LEU A 61 -3.11 -13.90 -23.74
N LYS A 62 -4.11 -14.74 -23.47
CA LYS A 62 -5.38 -14.72 -24.19
C LYS A 62 -6.13 -13.40 -24.01
N LEU A 63 -6.03 -12.76 -22.83
CA LEU A 63 -6.59 -11.41 -22.63
C LEU A 63 -6.10 -10.46 -23.72
N PHE A 64 -4.79 -10.30 -23.89
CA PHE A 64 -4.20 -9.36 -24.83
C PHE A 64 -4.57 -9.69 -26.28
N HIS A 65 -4.56 -11.00 -26.62
CA HIS A 65 -4.94 -11.46 -27.95
C HIS A 65 -6.40 -11.09 -28.30
N VAL A 66 -7.33 -11.24 -27.35
CA VAL A 66 -8.75 -10.92 -27.56
C VAL A 66 -9.00 -9.43 -27.44
N LEU A 67 -8.39 -8.75 -26.44
CA LEU A 67 -8.58 -7.33 -26.18
C LEU A 67 -8.11 -6.45 -27.35
N ASN A 68 -6.99 -6.80 -28.00
CA ASN A 68 -6.49 -6.09 -29.18
C ASN A 68 -7.45 -6.11 -30.39
N ARG A 69 -8.49 -6.93 -30.34
CA ARG A 69 -9.54 -7.02 -31.37
C ARG A 69 -10.87 -6.43 -30.93
N ALA A 70 -10.96 -5.99 -29.68
CA ALA A 70 -12.18 -5.40 -29.12
C ALA A 70 -12.54 -4.10 -29.86
N LYS A 71 -13.80 -3.96 -30.25
CA LYS A 71 -14.33 -2.79 -30.98
C LYS A 71 -15.34 -1.98 -30.15
N ASN A 72 -15.86 -2.56 -29.08
CA ASN A 72 -16.91 -2.02 -28.23
C ASN A 72 -16.78 -2.57 -26.80
N TYR A 73 -17.68 -2.12 -25.92
CA TYR A 73 -17.71 -2.52 -24.52
C TYR A 73 -17.97 -4.02 -24.32
N ASP A 74 -18.81 -4.65 -25.17
CA ASP A 74 -19.11 -6.08 -25.07
C ASP A 74 -17.86 -6.93 -25.40
N ASP A 75 -17.12 -6.53 -26.42
CA ASP A 75 -15.87 -7.20 -26.80
C ASP A 75 -14.81 -7.05 -25.67
N TYR A 76 -14.73 -5.84 -25.08
CA TYR A 76 -13.89 -5.60 -23.93
C TYR A 76 -14.26 -6.55 -22.77
N ASN A 77 -15.55 -6.66 -22.40
CA ASN A 77 -16.01 -7.53 -21.34
C ASN A 77 -15.67 -9.02 -21.60
N LYS A 78 -15.84 -9.48 -22.85
CA LYS A 78 -15.46 -10.84 -23.26
C LYS A 78 -13.95 -11.07 -23.17
N ALA A 79 -13.16 -10.04 -23.41
CA ALA A 79 -11.70 -10.13 -23.32
C ALA A 79 -11.22 -10.19 -21.87
N VAL A 80 -11.70 -9.27 -21.01
CA VAL A 80 -11.14 -9.07 -19.66
C VAL A 80 -11.35 -10.27 -18.73
N VAL A 81 -12.38 -11.08 -18.92
CA VAL A 81 -12.61 -12.31 -18.13
C VAL A 81 -11.50 -13.36 -18.29
N ASN A 82 -10.61 -13.21 -19.28
CA ASN A 82 -9.44 -14.08 -19.42
C ASN A 82 -8.30 -13.70 -18.48
N LEU A 83 -8.37 -12.57 -17.78
CA LEU A 83 -7.40 -12.18 -16.76
C LEU A 83 -7.77 -12.84 -15.44
N GLN A 84 -6.97 -13.76 -14.98
CA GLN A 84 -7.18 -14.47 -13.72
C GLN A 84 -6.20 -14.03 -12.64
N THR A 85 -4.91 -13.88 -12.99
CA THR A 85 -3.88 -13.47 -12.02
C THR A 85 -2.69 -12.80 -12.72
N PRO A 86 -2.07 -11.77 -12.13
CA PRO A 86 -2.53 -11.02 -10.94
C PRO A 86 -3.76 -10.18 -11.26
N GLY A 87 -4.58 -9.88 -10.26
CA GLY A 87 -5.71 -8.98 -10.43
C GLY A 87 -5.26 -7.58 -10.88
N GLN A 88 -5.95 -7.00 -11.86
CA GLN A 88 -5.65 -5.69 -12.44
C GLN A 88 -6.91 -4.85 -12.63
N ASN A 89 -6.74 -3.53 -12.61
CA ASN A 89 -7.76 -2.60 -13.08
C ASN A 89 -7.57 -2.37 -14.58
N VAL A 90 -8.51 -2.84 -15.37
CA VAL A 90 -8.48 -2.68 -16.83
C VAL A 90 -9.39 -1.52 -17.22
N VAL A 91 -8.82 -0.48 -17.81
CA VAL A 91 -9.53 0.71 -18.27
C VAL A 91 -9.86 0.59 -19.76
N PHE A 92 -11.02 1.06 -20.14
CA PHE A 92 -11.52 1.05 -21.53
C PHE A 92 -12.03 2.42 -21.93
N ALA A 93 -11.76 2.81 -23.18
CA ALA A 93 -12.37 3.94 -23.86
C ALA A 93 -12.57 3.60 -25.34
N CYS A 94 -13.69 4.03 -25.89
CA CYS A 94 -14.05 3.76 -27.29
C CYS A 94 -14.47 5.04 -28.03
N LYS A 95 -14.32 5.04 -29.37
CA LYS A 95 -14.65 6.21 -30.23
C LYS A 95 -16.11 6.61 -30.19
N ASN A 96 -17.02 5.72 -29.78
CA ASN A 96 -18.43 6.04 -29.58
C ASN A 96 -18.71 6.83 -28.28
N GLY A 97 -17.67 7.11 -27.48
CA GLY A 97 -17.76 7.83 -26.23
C GLY A 97 -17.85 6.93 -24.98
N ASP A 98 -17.95 5.61 -25.13
CA ASP A 98 -18.00 4.69 -23.98
C ASP A 98 -16.67 4.67 -23.21
N ILE A 99 -16.77 4.71 -21.89
CA ILE A 99 -15.66 4.53 -20.97
C ILE A 99 -16.02 3.49 -19.89
N ALA A 100 -15.04 2.70 -19.48
CA ALA A 100 -15.24 1.72 -18.43
C ALA A 100 -13.97 1.44 -17.65
N ILE A 101 -14.14 0.90 -16.43
CA ILE A 101 -13.10 0.26 -15.65
C ILE A 101 -13.66 -1.00 -15.03
N ARG A 102 -12.85 -2.05 -14.99
CA ARG A 102 -13.16 -3.29 -14.28
C ARG A 102 -11.95 -3.77 -13.49
N THR A 103 -12.16 -4.08 -12.22
CA THR A 103 -11.19 -4.79 -11.40
C THR A 103 -11.32 -6.27 -11.70
N GLN A 104 -10.42 -6.82 -12.49
CA GLN A 104 -10.52 -8.18 -12.99
C GLN A 104 -9.40 -9.06 -12.43
N GLY A 105 -9.78 -10.26 -12.04
CA GLY A 105 -8.90 -11.31 -11.52
C GLY A 105 -9.71 -12.40 -10.82
N ASN A 106 -9.07 -13.51 -10.48
CA ASN A 106 -9.63 -14.49 -9.56
C ASN A 106 -9.39 -14.02 -8.13
N PHE A 107 -10.42 -13.43 -7.52
CA PHE A 107 -10.36 -12.96 -6.14
C PHE A 107 -10.98 -13.99 -5.21
N PRO A 108 -10.24 -14.48 -4.19
CA PRO A 108 -10.81 -15.40 -3.21
C PRO A 108 -11.91 -14.71 -2.38
N ALA A 109 -13.02 -15.42 -2.18
CA ALA A 109 -14.01 -15.01 -1.19
C ALA A 109 -13.44 -15.22 0.22
N LYS A 110 -13.26 -14.13 0.94
CA LYS A 110 -12.61 -14.08 2.25
C LYS A 110 -13.51 -13.37 3.27
N TRP A 111 -13.40 -13.76 4.54
CA TRP A 111 -13.96 -12.95 5.61
C TRP A 111 -13.07 -11.72 5.88
N LYS A 112 -13.60 -10.70 6.52
CA LYS A 112 -12.92 -9.42 6.77
C LYS A 112 -11.63 -9.62 7.59
N GLY A 113 -10.50 -9.26 7.00
CA GLY A 113 -9.17 -9.41 7.62
C GLY A 113 -8.46 -10.72 7.28
N GLN A 114 -9.10 -11.65 6.57
CA GLN A 114 -8.46 -12.90 6.17
C GLN A 114 -7.32 -12.63 5.17
N GLY A 115 -6.11 -13.05 5.55
CA GLY A 115 -4.90 -12.87 4.75
C GLY A 115 -4.10 -11.61 5.09
N ASP A 116 -4.56 -10.77 6.01
CA ASP A 116 -3.83 -9.58 6.45
C ASP A 116 -2.72 -9.93 7.46
N PHE A 117 -2.74 -11.13 8.00
CA PHE A 117 -1.78 -11.63 8.98
C PHE A 117 -1.52 -13.13 8.80
N ILE A 118 -0.47 -13.64 9.47
CA ILE A 118 -0.17 -15.08 9.50
C ILE A 118 -1.25 -15.79 10.31
N MET A 119 -1.90 -16.77 9.69
CA MET A 119 -3.02 -17.51 10.27
C MET A 119 -2.62 -18.93 10.68
N PRO A 120 -3.29 -19.54 11.68
CA PRO A 120 -3.03 -20.91 12.08
C PRO A 120 -3.33 -21.90 10.96
N GLY A 121 -2.36 -22.72 10.56
CA GLY A 121 -2.55 -23.80 9.57
C GLY A 121 -3.24 -25.04 10.14
N THR A 122 -3.66 -25.01 11.39
CA THR A 122 -4.36 -26.10 12.09
C THR A 122 -5.89 -25.99 12.02
N ASP A 123 -6.38 -24.87 11.49
CA ASP A 123 -7.81 -24.56 11.43
C ASP A 123 -8.27 -24.35 9.99
N SER A 124 -9.24 -25.17 9.54
CA SER A 124 -9.79 -25.11 8.19
C SER A 124 -10.68 -23.90 7.93
N SER A 125 -11.11 -23.16 8.95
CA SER A 125 -11.86 -21.90 8.79
C SER A 125 -11.06 -20.80 8.10
N PHE A 126 -9.72 -20.92 8.06
CA PHE A 126 -8.82 -20.04 7.34
C PHE A 126 -8.63 -20.40 5.86
N LEU A 127 -9.25 -21.46 5.36
CA LEU A 127 -9.30 -21.74 3.92
C LEU A 127 -10.20 -20.73 3.20
N TRP A 128 -9.89 -20.45 1.94
CA TRP A 128 -10.78 -19.65 1.10
C TRP A 128 -12.13 -20.34 0.94
N GLN A 129 -13.21 -19.57 1.00
CA GLN A 129 -14.57 -20.08 0.89
C GLN A 129 -15.04 -20.23 -0.58
N GLY A 130 -14.13 -20.07 -1.53
CA GLY A 130 -14.38 -20.07 -2.96
C GLY A 130 -13.78 -18.84 -3.62
N MET A 131 -14.24 -18.52 -4.83
CA MET A 131 -13.86 -17.31 -5.55
C MET A 131 -15.05 -16.37 -5.67
N ILE A 132 -14.79 -15.08 -5.67
CA ILE A 132 -15.78 -14.05 -6.02
C ILE A 132 -16.22 -14.31 -7.47
N PRO A 133 -17.54 -14.40 -7.77
CA PRO A 133 -18.00 -14.52 -9.14
C PRO A 133 -17.47 -13.38 -10.02
N MET A 134 -17.03 -13.72 -11.24
CA MET A 134 -16.41 -12.72 -12.11
C MET A 134 -17.35 -11.60 -12.52
N ASP A 135 -18.63 -11.84 -12.56
CA ASP A 135 -19.68 -10.85 -12.84
C ASP A 135 -19.99 -9.94 -11.65
N GLU A 136 -19.50 -10.30 -10.46
CA GLU A 136 -19.62 -9.50 -9.23
C GLU A 136 -18.35 -8.70 -8.91
N THR A 137 -17.28 -8.80 -9.72
CA THR A 137 -16.09 -7.98 -9.54
C THR A 137 -16.38 -6.49 -9.75
N PRO A 138 -15.71 -5.57 -9.00
CA PRO A 138 -15.99 -4.13 -9.09
C PRO A 138 -15.80 -3.61 -10.52
N ARG A 139 -16.79 -2.86 -11.01
CA ARG A 139 -16.77 -2.28 -12.36
C ARG A 139 -17.59 -1.02 -12.44
N GLN A 140 -17.23 -0.16 -13.40
CA GLN A 140 -18.00 1.02 -13.77
C GLN A 140 -18.08 1.09 -15.31
N TYR A 141 -19.23 1.45 -15.81
CA TYR A 141 -19.48 1.70 -17.24
C TYR A 141 -20.23 3.00 -17.38
N ASN A 142 -19.70 3.91 -18.19
CA ASN A 142 -20.25 5.25 -18.42
C ASN A 142 -20.74 5.94 -17.13
N PRO A 143 -19.85 6.06 -16.09
CA PRO A 143 -20.27 6.67 -14.83
C PRO A 143 -20.66 8.14 -15.06
N GLU A 144 -21.68 8.62 -14.31
CA GLU A 144 -22.20 9.98 -14.38
C GLU A 144 -21.11 11.07 -14.25
N ARG A 145 -20.06 10.78 -13.46
CA ARG A 145 -18.92 11.68 -13.30
C ARG A 145 -18.07 11.89 -14.55
N GLY A 146 -18.35 11.18 -15.65
CA GLY A 146 -17.69 11.35 -16.96
C GLY A 146 -16.25 10.85 -17.07
N PHE A 147 -15.70 10.19 -16.06
CA PHE A 147 -14.36 9.61 -16.09
C PHE A 147 -14.25 8.34 -15.24
N VAL A 148 -13.24 7.53 -15.54
CA VAL A 148 -12.79 6.38 -14.74
C VAL A 148 -11.32 6.56 -14.37
N SER A 149 -10.92 6.07 -13.21
CA SER A 149 -9.54 6.22 -12.73
C SER A 149 -9.12 5.06 -11.84
N SER A 150 -7.83 4.76 -11.88
CA SER A 150 -7.18 3.81 -10.97
C SER A 150 -5.78 4.27 -10.62
N ALA A 151 -5.48 4.29 -9.32
CA ALA A 151 -4.15 4.53 -8.77
C ALA A 151 -3.91 3.64 -7.54
N ASN A 152 -4.34 2.38 -7.64
CA ASN A 152 -4.31 1.38 -6.58
C ASN A 152 -5.16 1.74 -5.33
N GLN A 153 -6.11 2.68 -5.45
CA GLN A 153 -7.12 2.89 -4.41
C GLN A 153 -8.08 1.70 -4.34
N HIS A 154 -8.81 1.58 -3.23
CA HIS A 154 -9.82 0.53 -3.08
C HIS A 154 -10.81 0.58 -4.25
N PRO A 155 -11.05 -0.55 -4.93
CA PRO A 155 -11.82 -0.56 -6.19
C PRO A 155 -13.34 -0.50 -6.01
N ALA A 156 -13.83 -0.63 -4.78
CA ALA A 156 -15.25 -0.64 -4.44
C ALA A 156 -15.51 0.25 -3.22
N ASP A 157 -16.77 0.59 -3.01
CA ASP A 157 -17.24 1.32 -1.84
C ASP A 157 -17.51 0.40 -0.63
N SER A 158 -18.01 0.97 0.46
CA SER A 158 -18.26 0.28 1.72
C SER A 158 -19.45 -0.69 1.69
N VAL A 159 -20.28 -0.66 0.65
CA VAL A 159 -21.44 -1.57 0.51
C VAL A 159 -21.10 -2.82 -0.32
N TYR A 160 -19.91 -2.87 -0.91
CA TYR A 160 -19.46 -4.04 -1.65
C TYR A 160 -19.36 -5.27 -0.72
N PRO A 161 -19.98 -6.40 -1.09
CA PRO A 161 -20.19 -7.51 -0.13
C PRO A 161 -18.94 -8.35 0.16
N TYR A 162 -17.88 -8.21 -0.62
CA TYR A 162 -16.69 -9.05 -0.48
C TYR A 162 -15.50 -8.27 0.08
N TYR A 163 -14.68 -8.96 0.86
CA TYR A 163 -13.45 -8.40 1.38
C TYR A 163 -12.30 -8.57 0.38
N LEU A 164 -11.79 -7.45 -0.13
CA LEU A 164 -10.68 -7.41 -1.10
C LEU A 164 -9.31 -7.15 -0.46
N GLY A 165 -9.26 -6.89 0.84
CA GLY A 165 -8.05 -6.52 1.59
C GLY A 165 -8.07 -5.06 2.04
N ASN A 166 -7.04 -4.65 2.82
CA ASN A 166 -6.96 -3.31 3.41
C ASN A 166 -5.79 -2.47 2.87
N ASN A 167 -4.91 -3.03 2.06
CA ASN A 167 -3.69 -2.34 1.62
C ASN A 167 -3.91 -1.56 0.31
N TYR A 168 -4.69 -0.49 0.40
CA TYR A 168 -5.01 0.39 -0.73
C TYR A 168 -4.63 1.83 -0.41
N PRO A 169 -3.44 2.32 -0.84
CA PRO A 169 -3.01 3.69 -0.57
C PRO A 169 -3.91 4.70 -1.29
N ALA A 170 -4.54 5.60 -0.52
CA ALA A 170 -5.51 6.56 -1.03
C ALA A 170 -4.91 7.82 -1.70
N PRO A 171 -3.73 8.38 -1.30
CA PRO A 171 -3.33 9.74 -1.69
C PRO A 171 -3.29 9.99 -3.20
N ARG A 172 -2.73 9.05 -4.01
CA ARG A 172 -2.69 9.20 -5.47
C ARG A 172 -4.09 9.18 -6.09
N GLY A 173 -4.95 8.28 -5.63
CA GLY A 173 -6.33 8.21 -6.08
C GLY A 173 -7.11 9.48 -5.75
N LEU A 174 -6.91 10.05 -4.58
CA LEU A 174 -7.56 11.30 -4.16
C LEU A 174 -7.21 12.47 -5.07
N ILE A 175 -5.91 12.71 -5.33
CA ILE A 175 -5.51 13.84 -6.19
C ILE A 175 -5.96 13.67 -7.64
N ILE A 176 -5.85 12.45 -8.20
CA ILE A 176 -6.30 12.16 -9.56
C ILE A 176 -7.81 12.41 -9.70
N ASN A 177 -8.61 11.87 -8.78
CA ASN A 177 -10.06 12.08 -8.83
C ASN A 177 -10.43 13.56 -8.64
N ARG A 178 -9.77 14.29 -7.71
CA ARG A 178 -9.98 15.73 -7.50
C ARG A 178 -9.69 16.53 -8.76
N LYS A 179 -8.58 16.25 -9.45
CA LYS A 179 -8.22 16.93 -10.69
C LYS A 179 -9.17 16.61 -11.83
N LEU A 180 -9.46 15.34 -12.07
CA LEU A 180 -10.38 14.93 -13.12
C LEU A 180 -11.78 15.52 -12.92
N ALA A 181 -12.27 15.61 -11.69
CA ALA A 181 -13.56 16.22 -11.36
C ALA A 181 -13.62 17.74 -11.63
N ALA A 182 -12.47 18.42 -11.57
CA ALA A 182 -12.36 19.86 -11.85
C ALA A 182 -12.09 20.18 -13.32
N MET A 183 -11.66 19.20 -14.11
CA MET A 183 -11.32 19.40 -15.54
C MET A 183 -12.54 19.30 -16.43
N GLN A 184 -12.54 20.07 -17.52
CA GLN A 184 -13.52 20.00 -18.60
C GLN A 184 -12.77 20.01 -19.94
N GLN A 185 -13.31 19.35 -20.96
CA GLN A 185 -12.70 19.27 -22.30
C GLN A 185 -11.24 18.80 -22.26
N ILE A 186 -10.99 17.75 -21.49
CA ILE A 186 -9.65 17.22 -21.21
C ILE A 186 -8.90 16.89 -22.50
N THR A 187 -7.69 17.45 -22.62
CA THR A 187 -6.76 17.22 -23.73
C THR A 187 -5.68 16.21 -23.37
N PRO A 188 -4.95 15.67 -24.35
CA PRO A 188 -3.76 14.85 -24.06
C PRO A 188 -2.70 15.58 -23.24
N GLN A 189 -2.56 16.93 -23.41
CA GLN A 189 -1.62 17.71 -22.63
C GLN A 189 -2.01 17.76 -21.15
N ASP A 190 -3.29 17.95 -20.82
CA ASP A 190 -3.78 17.93 -19.43
C ASP A 190 -3.44 16.59 -18.75
N MET A 191 -3.54 15.48 -19.49
CA MET A 191 -3.19 14.15 -18.97
C MET A 191 -1.68 13.99 -18.76
N MET A 192 -0.84 14.55 -19.63
CA MET A 192 0.62 14.56 -19.46
C MET A 192 1.02 15.42 -18.25
N ASP A 193 0.43 16.59 -18.10
CA ASP A 193 0.68 17.50 -16.97
C ASP A 193 0.26 16.84 -15.63
N MET A 194 -0.85 16.10 -15.63
CA MET A 194 -1.29 15.37 -14.46
C MET A 194 -0.34 14.22 -14.08
N GLN A 195 0.32 13.56 -15.04
CA GLN A 195 1.29 12.49 -14.77
C GLN A 195 2.55 12.99 -14.05
N THR A 196 2.92 14.23 -14.28
CA THR A 196 4.13 14.84 -13.69
C THR A 196 3.83 15.71 -12.47
N ASP A 197 2.56 15.78 -12.05
CA ASP A 197 2.18 16.54 -10.88
C ASP A 197 2.68 15.89 -9.59
N ASN A 198 3.46 16.66 -8.84
CA ASN A 198 4.14 16.24 -7.62
C ASN A 198 3.49 16.78 -6.34
N TYR A 199 2.24 17.24 -6.41
CA TYR A 199 1.50 17.70 -5.24
C TYR A 199 1.31 16.57 -4.21
N ASN A 200 1.65 16.82 -2.96
CA ASN A 200 1.68 15.84 -1.88
C ASN A 200 0.38 15.88 -1.07
N VAL A 201 -0.61 15.11 -1.47
CA VAL A 201 -1.90 14.98 -0.74
C VAL A 201 -1.72 14.37 0.65
N PHE A 202 -0.75 13.48 0.84
CA PHE A 202 -0.47 12.95 2.17
C PHE A 202 0.00 14.08 3.11
N ALA A 203 0.89 14.93 2.63
CA ALA A 203 1.35 16.08 3.40
C ALA A 203 0.23 17.14 3.62
N GLU A 204 -0.68 17.29 2.67
CA GLU A 204 -1.86 18.15 2.85
C GLU A 204 -2.67 17.74 4.09
N MET A 205 -2.82 16.43 4.31
CA MET A 205 -3.53 15.89 5.48
C MET A 205 -2.68 15.87 6.75
N ALA A 206 -1.40 15.57 6.64
CA ALA A 206 -0.53 15.32 7.79
C ALA A 206 0.17 16.59 8.33
N ARG A 207 0.51 17.57 7.46
CA ARG A 207 1.20 18.80 7.88
C ARG A 207 0.44 19.61 8.94
N PRO A 208 -0.90 19.75 8.91
CA PRO A 208 -1.65 20.42 9.95
C PRO A 208 -1.35 19.88 11.35
N ILE A 209 -1.18 18.56 11.51
CA ILE A 209 -0.81 17.93 12.77
C ILE A 209 0.46 18.58 13.35
N PHE A 210 1.45 18.82 12.50
CA PHE A 210 2.72 19.44 12.91
C PHE A 210 2.55 20.92 13.22
N LEU A 211 1.85 21.66 12.33
CA LEU A 211 1.69 23.11 12.50
C LEU A 211 0.88 23.49 13.74
N GLU A 212 -0.06 22.64 14.14
CA GLU A 212 -0.94 22.88 15.30
C GLU A 212 -0.34 22.38 16.61
N ASN A 213 0.59 21.40 16.57
CA ASN A 213 1.08 20.74 17.76
C ASN A 213 2.56 20.98 18.06
N ILE A 214 3.36 21.57 17.17
CA ILE A 214 4.72 21.98 17.49
C ILE A 214 4.68 23.18 18.43
N ASN A 215 5.27 23.02 19.60
CA ASN A 215 5.41 24.11 20.55
C ASN A 215 6.51 25.08 20.06
N GLU A 216 6.09 26.18 19.40
CA GLU A 216 7.01 27.18 18.83
C GLU A 216 7.89 27.87 19.90
N ASP A 217 7.41 28.03 21.13
CA ASP A 217 8.17 28.65 22.24
C ASP A 217 9.34 27.76 22.68
N ALA A 218 9.23 26.46 22.50
CA ALA A 218 10.28 25.50 22.81
C ALA A 218 11.35 25.40 21.70
N LEU A 219 11.21 26.10 20.56
CA LEU A 219 12.13 26.05 19.44
C LEU A 219 13.26 27.09 19.58
N ASN A 220 14.51 26.66 19.30
CA ASN A 220 15.63 27.56 19.12
C ASN A 220 15.60 28.27 17.75
N GLU A 221 16.53 29.20 17.49
CA GLU A 221 16.56 29.98 16.25
C GLU A 221 16.71 29.12 14.99
N SER A 222 17.56 28.10 15.03
CA SER A 222 17.72 27.15 13.91
C SER A 222 16.45 26.37 13.66
N GLU A 223 15.83 25.82 14.70
CA GLU A 223 14.59 25.05 14.59
C GLU A 223 13.44 25.91 14.04
N ARG A 224 13.34 27.19 14.43
CA ARG A 224 12.37 28.15 13.87
C ARG A 224 12.55 28.37 12.36
N LYS A 225 13.79 28.37 11.83
CA LYS A 225 14.04 28.44 10.38
C LYS A 225 13.46 27.24 9.66
N TYR A 226 13.71 26.03 10.16
CA TYR A 226 13.13 24.80 9.57
C TYR A 226 11.60 24.75 9.71
N PHE A 227 11.07 25.20 10.82
CA PHE A 227 9.62 25.31 11.00
C PHE A 227 8.99 26.27 9.98
N GLY A 228 9.64 27.41 9.73
CA GLY A 228 9.25 28.34 8.68
C GLY A 228 9.23 27.72 7.29
N LEU A 229 10.22 26.86 6.96
CA LEU A 229 10.22 26.11 5.69
C LEU A 229 9.02 25.15 5.59
N LEU A 230 8.69 24.45 6.68
CA LEU A 230 7.53 23.55 6.75
C LEU A 230 6.22 24.32 6.61
N LYS A 231 6.09 25.44 7.30
CA LYS A 231 4.89 26.29 7.32
C LYS A 231 4.58 26.92 5.98
N ASN A 232 5.62 27.41 5.28
CA ASN A 232 5.48 28.12 3.99
C ASN A 232 5.60 27.22 2.76
N TRP A 233 5.71 25.90 2.93
CA TRP A 233 5.80 24.96 1.83
C TRP A 233 4.47 24.85 1.08
N ASP A 234 4.53 24.88 -0.23
CA ASP A 234 3.37 24.79 -1.16
C ASP A 234 2.83 23.36 -1.37
N LEU A 235 3.34 22.40 -0.61
CA LEU A 235 3.01 20.97 -0.71
C LEU A 235 3.46 20.30 -2.02
N ARG A 236 4.40 20.91 -2.76
CA ARG A 236 4.96 20.30 -3.96
C ARG A 236 6.32 19.66 -3.67
N ASN A 237 6.51 18.47 -4.19
CA ASN A 237 7.77 17.71 -4.03
C ASN A 237 8.75 18.05 -5.17
N ASP A 238 8.97 19.34 -5.43
CA ASP A 238 9.99 19.77 -6.38
C ASP A 238 11.40 19.41 -5.87
N ALA A 239 12.31 19.12 -6.80
CA ALA A 239 13.66 18.66 -6.46
C ALA A 239 14.41 19.60 -5.48
N ASN A 240 14.13 20.90 -5.55
CA ASN A 240 14.75 21.92 -4.70
C ASN A 240 13.88 22.34 -3.50
N SER A 241 12.76 21.63 -3.24
CA SER A 241 11.85 21.99 -2.16
C SER A 241 12.41 21.61 -0.79
N LYS A 242 12.94 22.58 -0.08
CA LYS A 242 13.41 22.40 1.31
C LYS A 242 12.25 22.07 2.26
N GLY A 243 11.07 22.64 2.02
CA GLY A 243 9.86 22.36 2.81
C GLY A 243 9.44 20.89 2.70
N ALA A 244 9.49 20.31 1.51
CA ALA A 244 9.22 18.89 1.29
C ALA A 244 10.20 18.01 2.09
N THR A 245 11.49 18.34 2.04
CA THR A 245 12.52 17.62 2.79
C THR A 245 12.27 17.69 4.30
N VAL A 246 11.96 18.86 4.83
CA VAL A 246 11.64 19.03 6.26
C VAL A 246 10.40 18.19 6.64
N PHE A 247 9.37 18.22 5.82
CA PHE A 247 8.18 17.42 6.08
C PHE A 247 8.49 15.91 6.15
N VAL A 248 9.17 15.37 5.14
CA VAL A 248 9.47 13.93 5.06
C VAL A 248 10.30 13.47 6.27
N PHE A 249 11.32 14.25 6.65
CA PHE A 249 12.14 13.91 7.82
C PHE A 249 11.36 14.04 9.13
N THR A 250 10.53 15.07 9.27
CA THR A 250 9.66 15.23 10.46
C THR A 250 8.67 14.08 10.57
N TRP A 251 8.01 13.72 9.47
CA TRP A 251 7.08 12.59 9.44
C TRP A 251 7.76 11.28 9.82
N LYS A 252 8.93 11.01 9.23
CA LYS A 252 9.72 9.82 9.58
C LYS A 252 10.09 9.79 11.06
N CYS A 253 10.57 10.90 11.61
CA CYS A 253 10.90 10.98 13.03
C CYS A 253 9.67 10.80 13.91
N PHE A 254 8.53 11.37 13.52
CA PHE A 254 7.26 11.20 14.22
C PHE A 254 6.81 9.74 14.23
N PHE A 255 6.79 9.10 13.05
CA PHE A 255 6.44 7.69 12.91
C PHE A 255 7.35 6.77 13.75
N ASP A 256 8.65 7.04 13.72
CA ASP A 256 9.62 6.29 14.51
C ASP A 256 9.48 6.54 16.01
N THR A 257 9.14 7.74 16.44
CA THR A 257 8.93 8.07 17.84
C THR A 257 7.68 7.38 18.39
N VAL A 258 6.61 7.31 17.60
CA VAL A 258 5.34 6.67 18.00
C VAL A 258 5.45 5.15 18.15
N TYR A 259 6.31 4.49 17.38
CA TYR A 259 6.28 3.02 17.33
C TYR A 259 7.56 2.31 17.79
N ASN A 260 8.73 2.99 17.90
CA ASN A 260 9.98 2.29 18.16
C ASN A 260 10.09 1.72 19.57
N ASP A 261 9.56 2.41 20.56
CA ASP A 261 9.59 1.99 21.96
C ASP A 261 8.74 0.72 22.18
N GLU A 262 7.58 0.63 21.52
CA GLU A 262 6.70 -0.53 21.56
C GLU A 262 7.39 -1.81 21.04
N PHE A 263 8.24 -1.65 20.03
CA PHE A 263 8.93 -2.76 19.40
C PHE A 263 10.36 -2.98 19.92
N ALA A 264 10.87 -2.11 20.81
CA ALA A 264 12.25 -2.14 21.27
C ALA A 264 12.65 -3.46 21.95
N LYS A 265 11.68 -4.16 22.57
CA LYS A 265 11.91 -5.43 23.27
C LYS A 265 11.74 -6.66 22.38
N ILE A 266 11.37 -6.49 21.10
CA ILE A 266 11.13 -7.60 20.19
C ILE A 266 12.44 -8.00 19.50
N ASN A 267 12.90 -9.21 19.75
CA ASN A 267 14.03 -9.79 19.04
C ASN A 267 13.56 -10.36 17.69
N GLY A 268 13.80 -9.63 16.61
CA GLY A 268 13.48 -10.08 15.26
C GLY A 268 12.92 -8.96 14.38
N PRO A 269 12.63 -9.25 13.11
CA PRO A 269 12.02 -8.28 12.21
C PRO A 269 10.58 -7.97 12.66
N VAL A 270 10.28 -6.69 12.78
CA VAL A 270 8.96 -6.17 13.11
C VAL A 270 8.38 -5.48 11.88
N ILE A 271 7.13 -5.77 11.57
CA ILE A 271 6.36 -5.03 10.57
C ILE A 271 5.59 -3.96 11.33
N LYS A 272 5.99 -2.70 11.14
CA LYS A 272 5.26 -1.54 11.67
C LYS A 272 3.97 -1.32 10.89
N PRO A 273 2.97 -0.65 11.47
CA PRO A 273 1.79 -0.18 10.75
C PRO A 273 2.17 0.68 9.53
N PHE A 274 1.24 0.86 8.61
CA PHE A 274 1.44 1.81 7.51
C PHE A 274 1.39 3.26 8.00
N GLU A 275 2.06 4.16 7.29
CA GLU A 275 2.02 5.60 7.59
C GLU A 275 0.60 6.16 7.57
N SER A 276 -0.24 5.68 6.66
CA SER A 276 -1.66 6.04 6.60
C SER A 276 -2.43 5.61 7.86
N THR A 277 -2.06 4.49 8.47
CA THR A 277 -2.69 4.03 9.72
C THR A 277 -2.37 4.98 10.87
N LEU A 278 -1.12 5.46 10.98
CA LEU A 278 -0.76 6.47 11.98
C LEU A 278 -1.53 7.77 11.73
N LEU A 279 -1.52 8.26 10.49
CA LEU A 279 -2.22 9.49 10.12
C LEU A 279 -3.71 9.42 10.48
N GLU A 280 -4.40 8.37 10.06
CA GLU A 280 -5.81 8.17 10.37
C GLU A 280 -6.08 8.06 11.86
N SER A 281 -5.20 7.38 12.60
CA SER A 281 -5.35 7.19 14.06
C SER A 281 -5.24 8.51 14.79
N VAL A 282 -4.24 9.32 14.48
CA VAL A 282 -4.02 10.62 15.13
C VAL A 282 -5.08 11.65 14.73
N LEU A 283 -5.57 11.62 13.48
CA LEU A 283 -6.67 12.50 13.05
C LEU A 283 -8.00 12.15 13.72
N LYS A 284 -8.20 10.88 14.10
CA LYS A 284 -9.41 10.43 14.82
C LYS A 284 -9.33 10.64 16.32
N ASP A 285 -8.13 10.51 16.90
CA ASP A 285 -7.90 10.55 18.33
C ASP A 285 -6.53 11.15 18.65
N SER A 286 -6.54 12.38 19.14
CA SER A 286 -5.32 13.07 19.57
C SER A 286 -4.68 12.47 20.83
N ALA A 287 -5.36 11.56 21.52
CA ALA A 287 -4.86 10.76 22.64
C ALA A 287 -4.53 9.33 22.21
N TYR A 288 -4.16 9.13 20.92
CA TYR A 288 -3.80 7.83 20.38
C TYR A 288 -2.77 7.13 21.25
N LYS A 289 -3.11 5.95 21.75
CA LYS A 289 -2.38 5.23 22.82
C LYS A 289 -0.88 5.03 22.59
N PHE A 290 -0.45 4.97 21.33
CA PHE A 290 0.96 4.80 20.97
C PHE A 290 1.77 6.12 20.96
N LEU A 291 1.16 7.23 21.36
CA LEU A 291 1.89 8.48 21.60
C LEU A 291 2.66 8.42 22.95
N ASP A 292 2.18 7.64 23.89
CA ASP A 292 2.84 7.41 25.17
C ASP A 292 4.09 6.54 24.99
N ASN A 293 5.25 7.02 25.44
CA ASN A 293 6.48 6.25 25.39
C ASN A 293 6.55 5.27 26.55
N VAL A 294 6.35 3.99 26.28
CA VAL A 294 6.31 2.93 27.30
C VAL A 294 7.61 2.76 28.11
N SER A 295 8.67 3.48 27.76
CA SER A 295 9.95 3.46 28.51
C SER A 295 10.10 4.63 29.49
N THR A 296 9.19 5.60 29.52
CA THR A 296 9.18 6.74 30.43
C THR A 296 8.12 6.56 31.52
N SER A 297 8.17 7.40 32.55
CA SER A 297 7.15 7.44 33.61
C SER A 297 6.11 8.54 33.37
N GLN A 298 6.34 9.39 32.40
CA GLN A 298 5.44 10.47 32.02
C GLN A 298 4.63 10.01 30.80
N THR A 299 3.35 10.31 30.80
CA THR A 299 2.49 10.09 29.62
C THR A 299 2.65 11.26 28.68
N GLU A 300 3.17 10.98 27.49
CA GLU A 300 3.38 11.98 26.44
C GLU A 300 2.08 12.29 25.70
N THR A 301 1.92 13.57 25.38
CA THR A 301 0.80 14.08 24.56
C THR A 301 1.23 14.23 23.09
N LEU A 302 0.27 14.41 22.18
CA LEU A 302 0.55 14.67 20.77
C LEU A 302 1.49 15.87 20.57
N PRO A 303 1.33 17.03 21.23
CA PRO A 303 2.30 18.14 21.16
C PRO A 303 3.70 17.76 21.62
N ASP A 304 3.85 16.95 22.65
CA ASP A 304 5.15 16.52 23.15
C ASP A 304 5.89 15.67 22.11
N VAL A 305 5.20 14.65 21.59
CA VAL A 305 5.75 13.72 20.59
C VAL A 305 6.08 14.43 19.28
N VAL A 306 5.18 15.29 18.80
CA VAL A 306 5.35 16.05 17.55
C VAL A 306 6.52 17.03 17.67
N THR A 307 6.61 17.76 18.79
CA THR A 307 7.72 18.72 19.04
C THR A 307 9.05 18.00 19.13
N ALA A 308 9.12 16.89 19.85
CA ALA A 308 10.33 16.07 19.98
C ALA A 308 10.76 15.48 18.62
N ALA A 309 9.83 14.96 17.85
CA ALA A 309 10.07 14.41 16.50
C ALA A 309 10.60 15.48 15.53
N PHE A 310 10.02 16.69 15.55
CA PHE A 310 10.48 17.81 14.76
C PHE A 310 11.92 18.21 15.11
N LYS A 311 12.23 18.39 16.38
CA LYS A 311 13.60 18.71 16.84
C LYS A 311 14.60 17.64 16.41
N LYS A 312 14.23 16.37 16.54
CA LYS A 312 15.06 15.24 16.07
C LYS A 312 15.30 15.29 14.56
N ALA A 313 14.27 15.63 13.79
CA ALA A 313 14.40 15.81 12.33
C ALA A 313 15.37 16.95 11.99
N VAL A 314 15.25 18.10 12.65
CA VAL A 314 16.14 19.25 12.45
C VAL A 314 17.60 18.91 12.76
N ILE A 315 17.87 18.17 13.84
CA ILE A 315 19.24 17.69 14.16
C ILE A 315 19.79 16.84 13.01
N GLY A 316 18.99 15.94 12.45
CA GLY A 316 19.38 15.10 11.31
C GLY A 316 19.66 15.93 10.04
N LEU A 317 18.79 16.88 9.75
CA LEU A 317 18.90 17.75 8.57
C LEU A 317 20.08 18.71 8.66
N SER A 318 20.36 19.26 9.83
CA SER A 318 21.51 20.16 10.05
C SER A 318 22.85 19.45 9.84
N LYS A 319 22.94 18.17 10.16
CA LYS A 319 24.15 17.35 9.91
C LYS A 319 24.34 17.03 8.43
N ALA A 320 23.26 16.96 7.66
CA ALA A 320 23.27 16.62 6.24
C ALA A 320 23.52 17.84 5.33
N SER A 321 23.66 19.07 5.91
CA SER A 321 23.80 20.33 5.20
C SER A 321 22.78 20.49 4.07
N LEU A 322 21.61 21.08 4.37
CA LEU A 322 20.60 21.45 3.35
C LEU A 322 21.10 22.53 2.37
N GLU A 323 22.30 23.08 2.62
CA GLU A 323 22.90 24.10 1.79
C GLU A 323 23.74 23.53 0.64
N ASP A 324 24.12 22.24 0.72
CA ASP A 324 25.00 21.56 -0.22
C ASP A 324 24.29 20.61 -1.20
N LYS A 325 22.97 20.72 -1.36
CA LYS A 325 22.22 19.90 -2.33
C LYS A 325 21.30 20.72 -3.20
#